data_6f3c2d10fa5d4f364de382dccd42fc64
#
_entry.id   6f3c2d10fa5d4f364de382dccd42fc64
#
_cell.length_a   1.000
_cell.length_b   1.000
_cell.length_c   1.000
_cell.angle_alpha   90.00
_cell.angle_beta   90.00
_cell.angle_gamma   90.00
#
_symmetry.space_group_name_H-M   'P 1'
#
loop_
_entity.id
_entity.type
_entity.pdbx_description
1 polymer ?
#
loop_
_entity_poly.entity_id
_entity_poly.type
_entity_poly.pdbx_seq_one_letter_code
_entity_poly.pdbx_strand_id
1 'polypeptide(L)'
;MLGESKNAGHLIAFVAMPFSEKSKEHATGYFDEVLKHLITPAAVKANFNARTAKKAGSEVIQSTIVNDLDTADLVIVDLTEHNPNVLFELGMRIAFNKPVCLIRAKGTAPIFDIDHMLRVYDYNPSLWASTLLTDVPALSEFITETWKNKDTERSYLNILRENK
;
A
#
# COMPACT_ATOMS: atom_id res chain seq x y z
N MET A 1 -1.02 36.30 -22.49
CA MET A 1 -0.16 35.43 -21.62
C MET A 1 -0.92 34.15 -21.43
N LEU A 2 -0.52 33.12 -22.15
CA LEU A 2 -1.06 31.78 -22.00
C LEU A 2 -0.40 31.14 -20.77
N GLY A 3 -1.17 30.93 -19.71
CA GLY A 3 -0.71 30.23 -18.52
C GLY A 3 -0.30 28.81 -18.88
N GLU A 4 0.95 28.48 -18.64
CA GLU A 4 1.45 27.10 -18.70
C GLU A 4 0.60 26.25 -17.76
N SER A 5 -0.23 25.41 -18.35
CA SER A 5 -0.86 24.27 -17.69
C SER A 5 0.30 23.39 -17.19
N LYS A 6 0.65 23.49 -15.91
CA LYS A 6 1.47 22.49 -15.23
C LYS A 6 0.76 21.16 -15.44
N ASN A 7 1.35 20.27 -16.22
CA ASN A 7 1.03 18.86 -16.24
C ASN A 7 1.11 18.40 -14.78
N ALA A 8 -0.02 18.33 -14.11
CA ALA A 8 -0.12 17.69 -12.80
C ALA A 8 0.15 16.20 -13.03
N GLY A 9 1.42 15.81 -12.96
CA GLY A 9 1.81 14.42 -13.02
C GLY A 9 1.03 13.67 -11.93
N HIS A 10 0.35 12.60 -12.32
CA HIS A 10 -0.31 11.74 -11.34
C HIS A 10 0.71 11.27 -10.31
N LEU A 11 0.35 11.36 -9.03
CA LEU A 11 1.16 10.81 -7.94
C LEU A 11 1.33 9.30 -8.14
N ILE A 12 2.46 8.77 -7.72
CA ILE A 12 2.79 7.35 -7.84
C ILE A 12 2.59 6.66 -6.50
N ALA A 13 1.75 5.63 -6.48
CA ALA A 13 1.65 4.69 -5.37
C ALA A 13 2.31 3.36 -5.76
N PHE A 14 3.42 3.02 -5.11
CA PHE A 14 4.01 1.69 -5.25
C PHE A 14 3.26 0.71 -4.35
N VAL A 15 2.91 -0.46 -4.87
CA VAL A 15 2.15 -1.48 -4.14
C VAL A 15 3.07 -2.64 -3.77
N ALA A 16 3.38 -2.77 -2.49
CA ALA A 16 4.09 -3.90 -1.89
C ALA A 16 3.06 -4.92 -1.41
N MET A 17 2.97 -6.06 -2.07
CA MET A 17 1.99 -7.10 -1.77
C MET A 17 2.53 -8.49 -2.14
N PRO A 18 1.96 -9.57 -1.57
CA PRO A 18 2.35 -10.92 -1.97
C PRO A 18 2.17 -11.16 -3.48
N PHE A 19 3.11 -11.84 -4.11
CA PHE A 19 3.00 -12.23 -5.52
C PHE A 19 2.23 -13.54 -5.72
N SER A 20 2.13 -14.33 -4.68
CA SER A 20 1.42 -15.60 -4.69
C SER A 20 0.88 -15.91 -3.31
N GLU A 21 -0.22 -16.63 -3.27
CA GLU A 21 -0.85 -17.11 -2.06
C GLU A 21 0.00 -18.22 -1.43
N LYS A 22 0.23 -18.13 -0.12
CA LYS A 22 0.90 -19.17 0.67
C LYS A 22 -0.09 -19.92 1.55
N SER A 23 -1.16 -19.24 1.94
CA SER A 23 -2.23 -19.81 2.76
C SER A 23 -3.24 -20.56 1.90
N LYS A 24 -3.75 -21.70 2.40
CA LYS A 24 -4.90 -22.37 1.80
C LYS A 24 -6.21 -21.59 1.96
N GLU A 25 -6.19 -20.49 2.71
CA GLU A 25 -7.35 -19.62 2.92
C GLU A 25 -7.67 -18.76 1.69
N HIS A 26 -6.70 -18.56 0.81
CA HIS A 26 -6.86 -17.77 -0.40
C HIS A 26 -6.69 -18.63 -1.66
N ALA A 27 -7.62 -18.48 -2.59
CA ALA A 27 -7.54 -19.14 -3.89
C ALA A 27 -6.38 -18.59 -4.72
N THR A 28 -5.84 -19.41 -5.62
CA THR A 28 -4.82 -18.98 -6.58
C THR A 28 -5.29 -17.75 -7.38
N GLY A 29 -4.46 -16.72 -7.46
CA GLY A 29 -4.78 -15.45 -8.11
C GLY A 29 -5.49 -14.43 -7.19
N TYR A 30 -5.69 -14.75 -5.91
CA TYR A 30 -6.36 -13.85 -4.97
C TYR A 30 -5.74 -12.46 -4.92
N PHE A 31 -4.42 -12.37 -4.81
CA PHE A 31 -3.74 -11.06 -4.73
C PHE A 31 -3.79 -10.28 -6.06
N ASP A 32 -3.88 -10.96 -7.20
CA ASP A 32 -4.14 -10.28 -8.47
C ASP A 32 -5.54 -9.65 -8.51
N GLU A 33 -6.54 -10.33 -7.94
CA GLU A 33 -7.90 -9.79 -7.80
C GLU A 33 -7.96 -8.62 -6.80
N VAL A 34 -7.23 -8.71 -5.67
CA VAL A 34 -7.09 -7.59 -4.71
C VAL A 34 -6.48 -6.37 -5.41
N LEU A 35 -5.40 -6.54 -6.15
CA LEU A 35 -4.76 -5.45 -6.88
C LEU A 35 -5.71 -4.84 -7.92
N LYS A 36 -6.35 -5.66 -8.73
CA LYS A 36 -7.17 -5.24 -9.87
C LYS A 36 -8.48 -4.59 -9.43
N HIS A 37 -9.17 -5.17 -8.46
CA HIS A 37 -10.53 -4.79 -8.11
C HIS A 37 -10.65 -3.89 -6.87
N LEU A 38 -9.64 -3.86 -6.01
CA LEU A 38 -9.65 -3.05 -4.80
C LEU A 38 -8.58 -1.95 -4.83
N ILE A 39 -7.29 -2.34 -4.88
CA ILE A 39 -6.20 -1.37 -4.69
C ILE A 39 -6.12 -0.37 -5.85
N THR A 40 -6.09 -0.86 -7.08
CA THR A 40 -5.96 0.01 -8.25
C THR A 40 -7.12 1.00 -8.39
N PRO A 41 -8.39 0.59 -8.30
CA PRO A 41 -9.51 1.53 -8.34
C PRO A 41 -9.50 2.54 -7.19
N ALA A 42 -9.14 2.12 -5.97
CA ALA A 42 -9.05 3.02 -4.83
C ALA A 42 -7.93 4.05 -4.99
N ALA A 43 -6.76 3.63 -5.47
CA ALA A 43 -5.63 4.51 -5.75
C ALA A 43 -5.97 5.54 -6.82
N VAL A 44 -6.56 5.12 -7.95
CA VAL A 44 -7.01 6.02 -9.02
C VAL A 44 -8.00 7.06 -8.49
N LYS A 45 -8.97 6.63 -7.69
CA LYS A 45 -9.94 7.53 -7.07
C LYS A 45 -9.28 8.52 -6.10
N ALA A 46 -8.17 8.15 -5.47
CA ALA A 46 -7.34 9.00 -4.63
C ALA A 46 -6.30 9.83 -5.42
N ASN A 47 -6.36 9.83 -6.74
CA ASN A 47 -5.46 10.55 -7.65
C ASN A 47 -4.03 9.99 -7.68
N PHE A 48 -3.87 8.70 -7.47
CA PHE A 48 -2.61 7.97 -7.60
C PHE A 48 -2.63 7.00 -8.78
N ASN A 49 -1.47 6.85 -9.41
CA ASN A 49 -1.21 5.75 -10.34
C ASN A 49 -0.54 4.61 -9.57
N ALA A 50 -1.24 3.48 -9.44
CA ALA A 50 -0.74 2.30 -8.75
C ALA A 50 0.28 1.56 -9.63
N ARG A 51 1.44 1.24 -9.05
CA ARG A 51 2.50 0.43 -9.67
C ARG A 51 2.89 -0.70 -8.74
N THR A 52 3.20 -1.83 -9.31
CA THR A 52 3.73 -3.00 -8.57
C THR A 52 5.01 -3.50 -9.24
N ALA A 53 5.88 -4.14 -8.48
CA ALA A 53 7.05 -4.81 -9.00
C ALA A 53 6.71 -6.00 -9.91
N LYS A 54 5.50 -6.55 -9.83
CA LYS A 54 5.02 -7.63 -10.66
C LYS A 54 4.77 -7.14 -12.09
N LYS A 55 5.82 -7.20 -12.93
CA LYS A 55 5.68 -7.09 -14.39
C LYS A 55 5.72 -8.49 -14.98
N ALA A 56 4.75 -8.80 -15.85
CA ALA A 56 4.73 -10.06 -16.57
C ALA A 56 6.07 -10.29 -17.30
N GLY A 57 6.73 -11.42 -17.00
CA GLY A 57 7.91 -11.89 -17.73
C GLY A 57 9.25 -11.23 -17.44
N SER A 58 9.38 -10.38 -16.44
CA SER A 58 10.68 -9.81 -16.05
C SER A 58 11.14 -10.33 -14.68
N GLU A 59 12.41 -10.71 -14.58
CA GLU A 59 13.06 -10.86 -13.29
C GLU A 59 13.00 -9.51 -12.57
N VAL A 60 12.40 -9.50 -11.40
CA VAL A 60 12.37 -8.31 -10.56
C VAL A 60 13.75 -8.12 -9.97
N ILE A 61 14.49 -7.15 -10.48
CA ILE A 61 15.78 -6.79 -9.94
C ILE A 61 15.53 -6.08 -8.61
N GLN A 62 16.09 -6.59 -7.51
CA GLN A 62 15.94 -6.01 -6.16
C GLN A 62 16.26 -4.51 -6.12
N SER A 63 17.21 -4.06 -6.93
CA SER A 63 17.55 -2.64 -7.06
C SER A 63 16.38 -1.79 -7.55
N THR A 64 15.50 -2.34 -8.41
CA THR A 64 14.30 -1.65 -8.89
C THR A 64 13.28 -1.50 -7.77
N ILE A 65 13.07 -2.54 -6.97
CA ILE A 65 12.16 -2.49 -5.81
C ILE A 65 12.62 -1.44 -4.80
N VAL A 66 13.90 -1.44 -4.44
CA VAL A 66 14.46 -0.45 -3.50
C VAL A 66 14.28 0.97 -4.03
N ASN A 67 14.52 1.19 -5.32
CA ASN A 67 14.31 2.50 -5.95
C ASN A 67 12.83 2.89 -5.94
N ASP A 68 11.91 1.99 -6.25
CA ASP A 68 10.47 2.26 -6.21
C ASP A 68 9.99 2.54 -4.79
N LEU A 69 10.50 1.81 -3.79
CA LEU A 69 10.21 2.07 -2.37
C LEU A 69 10.74 3.43 -1.90
N ASP A 70 11.83 3.92 -2.46
CA ASP A 70 12.38 5.23 -2.12
C ASP A 70 11.69 6.37 -2.89
N THR A 71 11.45 6.21 -4.18
CA THR A 71 11.02 7.32 -5.05
C THR A 71 9.50 7.50 -5.18
N ALA A 72 8.70 6.46 -4.90
CA ALA A 72 7.24 6.59 -4.95
C ALA A 72 6.73 7.61 -3.93
N ASP A 73 5.71 8.39 -4.32
CA ASP A 73 5.07 9.36 -3.43
C ASP A 73 4.44 8.66 -2.22
N LEU A 74 3.75 7.55 -2.44
CA LEU A 74 3.15 6.71 -1.41
C LEU A 74 3.51 5.25 -1.66
N VAL A 75 3.65 4.45 -0.60
CA VAL A 75 3.69 2.98 -0.69
C VAL A 75 2.45 2.41 -0.02
N ILE A 76 1.71 1.58 -0.75
CA ILE A 76 0.59 0.80 -0.22
C ILE A 76 1.12 -0.60 0.08
N VAL A 77 0.96 -1.06 1.32
CA VAL A 77 1.50 -2.35 1.79
C VAL A 77 0.36 -3.26 2.21
N ASP A 78 0.23 -4.41 1.55
CA ASP A 78 -0.73 -5.45 1.93
C ASP A 78 -0.07 -6.45 2.90
N LEU A 79 -0.47 -6.39 4.16
CA LEU A 79 0.05 -7.23 5.27
C LEU A 79 -0.59 -8.61 5.33
N THR A 80 -1.53 -8.92 4.45
CA THR A 80 -2.21 -10.22 4.41
C THR A 80 -1.19 -11.35 4.29
N GLU A 81 -1.38 -12.42 5.06
CA GLU A 81 -0.48 -13.57 5.16
C GLU A 81 0.90 -13.28 5.78
N HIS A 82 1.16 -12.07 6.29
CA HIS A 82 2.45 -11.70 6.88
C HIS A 82 3.65 -12.10 6.00
N ASN A 83 3.54 -11.85 4.68
CA ASN A 83 4.57 -12.23 3.74
C ASN A 83 5.92 -11.59 4.11
N PRO A 84 6.99 -12.38 4.33
CA PRO A 84 8.26 -11.85 4.82
C PRO A 84 8.93 -10.85 3.87
N ASN A 85 8.75 -10.99 2.56
CA ASN A 85 9.28 -10.03 1.59
C ASN A 85 8.55 -8.69 1.69
N VAL A 86 7.22 -8.72 1.84
CA VAL A 86 6.40 -7.52 2.04
C VAL A 86 6.77 -6.82 3.34
N LEU A 87 7.01 -7.57 4.42
CA LEU A 87 7.45 -7.00 5.70
C LEU A 87 8.85 -6.38 5.60
N PHE A 88 9.74 -6.98 4.83
CA PHE A 88 11.06 -6.42 4.55
C PHE A 88 10.95 -5.09 3.75
N GLU A 89 10.11 -5.04 2.73
CA GLU A 89 9.83 -3.83 1.95
C GLU A 89 9.21 -2.73 2.82
N LEU A 90 8.27 -3.09 3.71
CA LEU A 90 7.72 -2.16 4.69
C LEU A 90 8.80 -1.59 5.61
N GLY A 91 9.69 -2.45 6.13
CA GLY A 91 10.82 -2.02 6.96
C GLY A 91 11.72 -1.01 6.25
N MET A 92 12.04 -1.23 4.98
CA MET A 92 12.79 -0.28 4.17
C MET A 92 12.05 1.05 4.01
N ARG A 93 10.77 1.03 3.67
CA ARG A 93 9.97 2.26 3.51
C ARG A 93 9.89 3.06 4.81
N ILE A 94 9.74 2.39 5.95
CA ILE A 94 9.78 3.02 7.27
C ILE A 94 11.16 3.66 7.51
N ALA A 95 12.24 2.97 7.17
CA ALA A 95 13.59 3.49 7.32
C ALA A 95 13.86 4.75 6.47
N PHE A 96 13.24 4.84 5.30
CA PHE A 96 13.26 6.06 4.47
C PHE A 96 12.42 7.21 5.05
N ASN A 97 11.66 6.96 6.11
CA ASN A 97 10.81 7.94 6.76
C ASN A 97 9.78 8.62 5.82
N LYS A 98 9.20 7.86 4.93
CA LYS A 98 8.27 8.32 3.89
C LYS A 98 6.86 7.73 4.10
N PRO A 99 5.80 8.36 3.55
CA PRO A 99 4.42 7.93 3.75
C PRO A 99 4.18 6.48 3.35
N VAL A 100 3.45 5.75 4.19
CA VAL A 100 3.02 4.38 3.95
C VAL A 100 1.55 4.22 4.32
N CYS A 101 0.81 3.52 3.47
CA CYS A 101 -0.59 3.16 3.66
C CYS A 101 -0.67 1.65 3.87
N LEU A 102 -1.08 1.21 5.07
CA LEU A 102 -1.15 -0.21 5.42
C LEU A 102 -2.55 -0.76 5.21
N ILE A 103 -2.65 -1.89 4.55
CA ILE A 103 -3.91 -2.61 4.35
C ILE A 103 -3.74 -4.09 4.69
N ARG A 104 -4.85 -4.77 4.99
CA ARG A 104 -4.89 -6.24 5.12
C ARG A 104 -6.31 -6.76 4.98
N ALA A 105 -6.44 -8.03 4.62
CA ALA A 105 -7.72 -8.72 4.67
C ALA A 105 -8.21 -8.86 6.11
N LYS A 106 -9.50 -8.62 6.36
CA LYS A 106 -10.14 -8.90 7.65
C LYS A 106 -9.89 -10.34 8.06
N GLY A 107 -9.52 -10.52 9.33
CA GLY A 107 -9.14 -11.85 9.87
C GLY A 107 -7.63 -12.10 9.88
N THR A 108 -6.83 -11.28 9.20
CA THR A 108 -5.37 -11.32 9.34
C THR A 108 -4.99 -10.90 10.76
N ALA A 109 -4.15 -11.70 11.42
CA ALA A 109 -3.69 -11.39 12.77
C ALA A 109 -2.92 -10.05 12.80
N PRO A 110 -3.05 -9.25 13.86
CA PRO A 110 -2.28 -8.02 14.00
C PRO A 110 -0.79 -8.32 14.17
N ILE A 111 0.04 -7.38 13.72
CA ILE A 111 1.49 -7.39 13.93
C ILE A 111 1.78 -6.41 15.07
N PHE A 112 2.29 -6.91 16.22
CA PHE A 112 2.45 -6.15 17.45
C PHE A 112 3.15 -4.80 17.23
N ASP A 113 4.33 -4.80 16.61
CA ASP A 113 5.11 -3.58 16.39
C ASP A 113 4.49 -2.59 15.39
N ILE A 114 3.50 -3.02 14.63
CA ILE A 114 2.86 -2.20 13.59
C ILE A 114 1.51 -1.66 14.07
N ASP A 115 0.64 -2.54 14.53
CA ASP A 115 -0.75 -2.19 14.88
C ASP A 115 -0.87 -1.22 16.05
N HIS A 116 0.12 -1.16 16.94
CA HIS A 116 0.16 -0.18 18.03
C HIS A 116 0.66 1.21 17.61
N MET A 117 1.28 1.32 16.45
CA MET A 117 1.99 2.53 16.02
C MET A 117 1.40 3.15 14.74
N LEU A 118 0.82 2.35 13.89
CA LEU A 118 0.34 2.75 12.56
C LEU A 118 -1.11 2.30 12.35
N ARG A 119 -1.86 3.11 11.58
CA ARG A 119 -3.21 2.76 11.16
C ARG A 119 -3.17 1.70 10.06
N VAL A 120 -4.05 0.71 10.13
CA VAL A 120 -4.20 -0.35 9.14
C VAL A 120 -5.65 -0.38 8.67
N TYR A 121 -5.88 -0.41 7.36
CA TYR A 121 -7.21 -0.57 6.77
C TYR A 121 -7.50 -2.07 6.56
N ASP A 122 -8.58 -2.55 7.16
CA ASP A 122 -9.03 -3.94 7.03
C ASP A 122 -10.09 -4.04 5.92
N TYR A 123 -9.73 -4.63 4.77
CA TYR A 123 -10.68 -4.85 3.66
C TYR A 123 -11.38 -6.19 3.74
N ASN A 124 -12.56 -6.32 3.10
CA ASN A 124 -13.29 -7.58 3.06
C ASN A 124 -12.60 -8.58 2.11
N PRO A 125 -12.21 -9.77 2.60
CA PRO A 125 -11.48 -10.74 1.80
C PRO A 125 -12.30 -11.39 0.68
N SER A 126 -13.63 -11.27 0.69
CA SER A 126 -14.48 -11.91 -0.32
C SER A 126 -14.34 -11.30 -1.72
N LEU A 127 -14.01 -10.00 -1.81
CA LEU A 127 -13.91 -9.22 -3.04
C LEU A 127 -15.17 -9.28 -3.92
N TRP A 128 -16.34 -9.55 -3.33
CA TRP A 128 -17.60 -9.52 -4.07
C TRP A 128 -17.94 -8.10 -4.53
N ALA A 129 -18.63 -7.98 -5.65
CA ALA A 129 -19.04 -6.69 -6.19
C ALA A 129 -19.75 -5.83 -5.13
N SER A 130 -20.60 -6.42 -4.30
CA SER A 130 -21.31 -5.72 -3.21
C SER A 130 -20.36 -5.20 -2.13
N THR A 131 -19.30 -5.94 -1.77
CA THR A 131 -18.33 -5.48 -0.77
C THR A 131 -17.37 -4.43 -1.35
N LEU A 132 -17.00 -4.56 -2.62
CA LEU A 132 -16.15 -3.60 -3.31
C LEU A 132 -16.81 -2.23 -3.47
N LEU A 133 -18.15 -2.16 -3.58
CA LEU A 133 -18.87 -0.89 -3.58
C LEU A 133 -18.63 -0.07 -2.30
N THR A 134 -18.33 -0.73 -1.19
CA THR A 134 -18.00 -0.09 0.10
C THR A 134 -16.49 0.06 0.28
N ASP A 135 -15.73 -0.99 0.01
CA ASP A 135 -14.29 -1.01 0.30
C ASP A 135 -13.48 -0.09 -0.61
N VAL A 136 -13.82 0.01 -1.90
CA VAL A 136 -13.07 0.88 -2.82
C VAL A 136 -13.14 2.36 -2.41
N PRO A 137 -14.31 2.97 -2.17
CA PRO A 137 -14.36 4.36 -1.72
C PRO A 137 -13.74 4.54 -0.33
N ALA A 138 -13.94 3.60 0.60
CA ALA A 138 -13.35 3.69 1.94
C ALA A 138 -11.82 3.61 1.92
N LEU A 139 -11.24 2.70 1.12
CA LEU A 139 -9.80 2.63 0.93
C LEU A 139 -9.26 3.88 0.23
N SER A 140 -9.99 4.42 -0.76
CA SER A 140 -9.61 5.67 -1.42
C SER A 140 -9.54 6.84 -0.43
N GLU A 141 -10.49 6.95 0.48
CA GLU A 141 -10.49 7.95 1.54
C GLU A 141 -9.28 7.75 2.48
N PHE A 142 -9.02 6.50 2.91
CA PHE A 142 -7.88 6.15 3.75
C PHE A 142 -6.54 6.50 3.09
N ILE A 143 -6.37 6.24 1.79
CA ILE A 143 -5.19 6.64 1.01
C ILE A 143 -5.07 8.17 0.98
N THR A 144 -6.17 8.86 0.72
CA THR A 144 -6.20 10.32 0.64
C THR A 144 -5.83 10.96 1.97
N GLU A 145 -6.36 10.45 3.07
CA GLU A 145 -6.03 10.93 4.43
C GLU A 145 -4.57 10.68 4.77
N THR A 146 -4.06 9.47 4.49
CA THR A 146 -2.65 9.15 4.71
C THR A 146 -1.73 10.12 3.97
N TRP A 147 -2.07 10.45 2.73
CA TRP A 147 -1.29 11.39 1.93
C TRP A 147 -1.39 12.83 2.46
N LYS A 148 -2.59 13.29 2.81
CA LYS A 148 -2.79 14.65 3.34
C LYS A 148 -2.06 14.87 4.66
N ASN A 149 -2.00 13.87 5.49
CA ASN A 149 -1.42 13.94 6.84
C ASN A 149 0.06 13.55 6.89
N LYS A 150 0.70 13.27 5.76
CA LYS A 150 2.10 12.79 5.68
C LYS A 150 3.13 13.67 6.41
N ASP A 151 2.87 14.98 6.49
CA ASP A 151 3.77 15.93 7.13
C ASP A 151 3.38 16.22 8.60
N THR A 152 2.18 15.82 9.02
CA THR A 152 1.62 16.08 10.36
C THR A 152 1.48 14.83 11.21
N GLU A 153 1.22 13.67 10.59
CA GLU A 153 1.23 12.40 11.31
C GLU A 153 2.66 12.01 11.67
N ARG A 154 2.83 11.57 12.92
CA ARG A 154 4.13 11.08 13.37
C ARG A 154 4.49 9.82 12.60
N SER A 155 5.60 9.83 11.91
CA SER A 155 6.13 8.61 11.30
C SER A 155 6.52 7.60 12.38
N TYR A 156 6.57 6.33 12.01
CA TYR A 156 7.02 5.25 12.89
C TYR A 156 8.35 5.58 13.58
N LEU A 157 9.32 6.08 12.82
CA LEU A 157 10.63 6.45 13.37
C LEU A 157 10.55 7.63 14.34
N ASN A 158 9.70 8.62 14.06
CA ASN A 158 9.54 9.77 14.94
C ASN A 158 8.90 9.35 16.27
N ILE A 159 7.89 8.48 16.24
CA ILE A 159 7.29 7.93 17.46
C ILE A 159 8.35 7.22 18.32
N LEU A 160 9.21 6.39 17.72
CA LEU A 160 10.26 5.69 18.44
C LEU A 160 11.35 6.62 19.00
N ARG A 161 11.66 7.71 18.28
CA ARG A 161 12.70 8.67 18.72
C ARG A 161 12.26 9.59 19.84
N GLU A 162 10.96 9.90 19.92
CA GLU A 162 10.40 10.77 20.97
C GLU A 162 10.25 10.06 22.32
N ASN A 163 10.25 8.73 22.36
CA ASN A 163 10.15 7.93 23.58
C ASN A 163 11.52 7.64 24.25
N LYS A 164 12.55 8.42 23.91
CA LYS A 164 13.87 8.32 24.54
C LYS A 164 14.09 9.40 25.60
#